data_b89e8205ed2116ac03467148f5b317be
#
_entry.id   b89e8205ed2116ac03467148f5b317be
#
_cell.length_a   1.000
_cell.length_b   1.000
_cell.length_c   1.000
_cell.angle_alpha   90.00
_cell.angle_beta   90.00
_cell.angle_gamma   90.00
#
_symmetry.space_group_name_H-M   'P 1'
#
loop_
_entity.id
_entity.type
_entity.pdbx_description
1 polymer ?
#
loop_
_entity_poly.entity_id
_entity_poly.type
_entity_poly.pdbx_seq_one_letter_code
_entity_poly.pdbx_strand_id
1 'polypeptide(L)'
;MDKITQEAYFRQRVIGYAEQHGVSAAANRYHLSRKTVYKWRKRYDGQIESLKDRLRRPHHSPRKQSEEELHLVQRLSRKYGSDLLLAYEKARGTGYTRSYGCFKRTVLRMEGRTKKRKKHRSKPYTPADYPGQKVQIDVKFVPLRCCADGWQRYVFVAKDECSRWTFREMYDEHSSDSARDFLEKLIRRAPFPIRLIQTDNGAEFTNALLVTKSKHKTLFEQALKDMDILYQRIRIATPRHNGKVERQHRIDELRFYSTLRLYNLADGRAQLARYQRASNNHIMTCLGLRSPNDVLSDYLHLF
;
A
#
# COMPACT_ATOMS: atom_id res chain seq x y z
N MET A 1 5.97 -34.19 -26.80
CA MET A 1 6.82 -33.32 -27.65
C MET A 1 6.21 -31.94 -27.65
N ASP A 2 6.97 -30.88 -27.42
CA ASP A 2 6.43 -29.53 -27.44
C ASP A 2 6.09 -29.05 -28.86
N LYS A 3 5.23 -28.03 -28.97
CA LYS A 3 4.74 -27.49 -30.25
C LYS A 3 5.88 -26.98 -31.15
N ILE A 4 6.92 -26.37 -30.55
CA ILE A 4 8.07 -25.81 -31.31
C ILE A 4 8.88 -26.93 -31.97
N THR A 5 9.08 -28.04 -31.27
CA THR A 5 9.75 -29.21 -31.79
C THR A 5 8.92 -29.90 -32.87
N GLN A 6 7.60 -30.03 -32.72
CA GLN A 6 6.71 -30.57 -33.76
C GLN A 6 6.76 -29.75 -35.05
N GLU A 7 6.74 -28.39 -34.93
CA GLU A 7 6.88 -27.52 -36.09
C GLU A 7 8.27 -27.65 -36.77
N ALA A 8 9.33 -27.87 -36.01
CA ALA A 8 10.67 -28.09 -36.60
C ALA A 8 10.73 -29.40 -37.38
N TYR A 9 10.15 -30.50 -36.89
CA TYR A 9 10.04 -31.76 -37.65
C TYR A 9 9.18 -31.62 -38.90
N PHE A 10 8.08 -30.85 -38.84
CA PHE A 10 7.30 -30.54 -40.04
C PHE A 10 8.15 -29.81 -41.08
N ARG A 11 8.92 -28.80 -40.71
CA ARG A 11 9.81 -28.05 -41.61
C ARG A 11 10.87 -28.95 -42.22
N GLN A 12 11.47 -29.87 -41.45
CA GLN A 12 12.42 -30.86 -41.96
C GLN A 12 11.80 -31.77 -43.01
N ARG A 13 10.58 -32.26 -42.76
CA ARG A 13 9.85 -33.09 -43.73
C ARG A 13 9.57 -32.34 -45.05
N VAL A 14 9.21 -31.09 -44.97
CA VAL A 14 9.00 -30.24 -46.18
C VAL A 14 10.31 -30.06 -46.93
N ILE A 15 11.43 -29.87 -46.26
CA ILE A 15 12.75 -29.73 -46.89
C ILE A 15 13.13 -31.03 -47.59
N GLY A 16 13.04 -32.18 -46.90
CA GLY A 16 13.37 -33.49 -47.48
C GLY A 16 12.52 -33.81 -48.71
N TYR A 17 11.22 -33.46 -48.70
CA TYR A 17 10.36 -33.58 -49.89
C TYR A 17 10.80 -32.63 -51.01
N ALA A 18 11.21 -31.41 -50.68
CA ALA A 18 11.70 -30.43 -51.65
C ALA A 18 13.04 -30.85 -52.32
N GLU A 19 13.87 -31.59 -51.64
CA GLU A 19 15.13 -32.15 -52.18
C GLU A 19 14.86 -33.25 -53.21
N GLN A 20 13.85 -34.09 -52.98
CA GLN A 20 13.50 -35.20 -53.88
C GLN A 20 12.62 -34.73 -55.07
N HIS A 21 11.72 -33.82 -54.90
CA HIS A 21 10.68 -33.49 -55.88
C HIS A 21 10.69 -32.01 -56.33
N GLY A 22 11.63 -31.24 -55.82
CA GLY A 22 11.74 -29.82 -56.15
C GLY A 22 10.88 -28.92 -55.27
N VAL A 23 11.31 -27.64 -55.13
CA VAL A 23 10.68 -26.65 -54.25
C VAL A 23 9.24 -26.32 -54.62
N SER A 24 8.91 -26.28 -55.92
CA SER A 24 7.56 -26.00 -56.39
C SER A 24 6.59 -27.11 -56.01
N ALA A 25 6.97 -28.37 -56.16
CA ALA A 25 6.18 -29.51 -55.74
C ALA A 25 5.93 -29.55 -54.24
N ALA A 26 6.97 -29.27 -53.44
CA ALA A 26 6.86 -29.16 -51.99
C ALA A 26 5.92 -28.02 -51.56
N ALA A 27 6.04 -26.83 -52.16
CA ALA A 27 5.17 -25.69 -51.90
C ALA A 27 3.70 -26.02 -52.16
N ASN A 28 3.39 -26.68 -53.32
CA ASN A 28 2.04 -27.10 -53.65
C ASN A 28 1.51 -28.17 -52.67
N ARG A 29 2.27 -29.20 -52.41
CA ARG A 29 1.89 -30.33 -51.52
C ARG A 29 1.55 -29.88 -50.09
N TYR A 30 2.34 -28.97 -49.52
CA TYR A 30 2.21 -28.53 -48.14
C TYR A 30 1.49 -27.19 -48.01
N HIS A 31 0.89 -26.64 -49.08
CA HIS A 31 0.19 -25.37 -49.13
C HIS A 31 1.04 -24.22 -48.58
N LEU A 32 2.31 -24.16 -48.99
CA LEU A 32 3.27 -23.14 -48.56
C LEU A 32 3.71 -22.28 -49.77
N SER A 33 4.22 -21.08 -49.45
CA SER A 33 4.88 -20.30 -50.49
C SER A 33 6.27 -20.86 -50.81
N ARG A 34 6.69 -20.83 -52.07
CA ARG A 34 8.04 -21.20 -52.48
C ARG A 34 9.10 -20.44 -51.68
N LYS A 35 8.85 -19.18 -51.37
CA LYS A 35 9.72 -18.35 -50.52
C LYS A 35 9.89 -18.93 -49.14
N THR A 36 8.86 -19.51 -48.55
CA THR A 36 8.94 -20.18 -47.22
C THR A 36 9.80 -21.41 -47.28
N VAL A 37 9.67 -22.25 -48.30
CA VAL A 37 10.47 -23.45 -48.47
C VAL A 37 11.96 -23.10 -48.67
N TYR A 38 12.26 -22.12 -49.52
CA TYR A 38 13.64 -21.61 -49.67
C TYR A 38 14.23 -21.07 -48.39
N LYS A 39 13.42 -20.31 -47.61
CA LYS A 39 13.85 -19.78 -46.30
C LYS A 39 14.22 -20.87 -45.33
N TRP A 40 13.44 -21.95 -45.26
CA TRP A 40 13.73 -23.08 -44.40
C TRP A 40 14.95 -23.88 -44.87
N ARG A 41 15.05 -24.14 -46.18
CA ARG A 41 16.20 -24.82 -46.79
C ARG A 41 17.51 -24.08 -46.55
N LYS A 42 17.51 -22.73 -46.69
CA LYS A 42 18.71 -21.91 -46.39
C LYS A 42 19.08 -21.92 -44.92
N ARG A 43 18.11 -22.15 -44.03
CA ARG A 43 18.34 -22.17 -42.57
C ARG A 43 18.79 -23.54 -42.07
N TYR A 44 18.47 -24.61 -42.80
CA TYR A 44 18.73 -25.99 -42.39
C TYR A 44 20.21 -26.34 -42.54
N ASP A 45 20.82 -26.75 -41.41
CA ASP A 45 22.22 -27.15 -41.31
C ASP A 45 22.40 -28.66 -41.10
N GLY A 46 21.35 -29.48 -41.31
CA GLY A 46 21.32 -30.91 -41.03
C GLY A 46 20.74 -31.25 -39.66
N GLN A 47 20.66 -30.31 -38.73
CA GLN A 47 20.12 -30.53 -37.40
C GLN A 47 18.75 -29.89 -37.22
N ILE A 48 17.88 -30.56 -36.45
CA ILE A 48 16.49 -30.11 -36.24
C ILE A 48 16.43 -28.79 -35.44
N GLU A 49 17.42 -28.53 -34.60
CA GLU A 49 17.58 -27.34 -33.82
C GLU A 49 17.62 -26.07 -34.67
N SER A 50 18.25 -26.14 -35.84
CA SER A 50 18.31 -25.01 -36.79
C SER A 50 16.94 -24.59 -37.31
N LEU A 51 15.96 -25.51 -37.31
CA LEU A 51 14.60 -25.28 -37.79
C LEU A 51 13.64 -24.82 -36.66
N LYS A 52 14.04 -24.86 -35.39
CA LYS A 52 13.21 -24.35 -34.30
C LYS A 52 13.09 -22.85 -34.35
N ASP A 53 11.93 -22.33 -33.95
CA ASP A 53 11.73 -20.89 -33.88
C ASP A 53 12.64 -20.25 -32.85
N ARG A 54 13.33 -19.20 -33.27
CA ARG A 54 14.18 -18.41 -32.36
C ARG A 54 13.32 -17.56 -31.44
N LEU A 55 13.77 -17.37 -30.20
CA LEU A 55 13.14 -16.45 -29.27
C LEU A 55 13.06 -15.05 -29.90
N ARG A 56 11.86 -14.50 -29.95
CA ARG A 56 11.60 -13.13 -30.48
C ARG A 56 11.95 -12.04 -29.48
N ARG A 57 12.40 -12.41 -28.28
CA ARG A 57 12.81 -11.43 -27.25
C ARG A 57 14.16 -10.80 -27.64
N PRO A 58 14.31 -9.48 -27.43
CA PRO A 58 15.61 -8.85 -27.60
C PRO A 58 16.67 -9.51 -26.72
N HIS A 59 17.87 -9.74 -27.25
CA HIS A 59 18.99 -10.26 -26.49
C HIS A 59 19.44 -9.31 -25.37
N HIS A 60 19.28 -8.00 -25.59
CA HIS A 60 19.57 -6.96 -24.61
C HIS A 60 18.30 -6.15 -24.31
N SER A 61 18.01 -5.92 -23.03
CA SER A 61 16.93 -5.05 -22.57
C SER A 61 17.52 -3.89 -21.77
N PRO A 62 17.53 -2.66 -22.32
CA PRO A 62 18.07 -1.48 -21.62
C PRO A 62 17.41 -1.18 -20.27
N ARG A 63 16.18 -1.69 -20.09
CA ARG A 63 15.39 -1.52 -18.87
C ARG A 63 15.54 -2.65 -17.87
N LYS A 64 16.42 -3.65 -18.14
CA LYS A 64 16.68 -4.74 -17.18
C LYS A 64 17.33 -4.15 -15.93
N GLN A 65 16.90 -4.61 -14.76
CA GLN A 65 17.55 -4.26 -13.50
C GLN A 65 18.94 -4.88 -13.42
N SER A 66 19.90 -4.15 -12.86
CA SER A 66 21.23 -4.69 -12.57
C SER A 66 21.15 -5.73 -11.43
N GLU A 67 22.16 -6.56 -11.29
CA GLU A 67 22.24 -7.52 -10.20
C GLU A 67 22.33 -6.81 -8.84
N GLU A 68 23.03 -5.70 -8.75
CA GLU A 68 23.12 -4.86 -7.55
C GLU A 68 21.75 -4.31 -7.13
N GLU A 69 20.96 -3.80 -8.09
CA GLU A 69 19.58 -3.36 -7.83
C GLU A 69 18.71 -4.52 -7.35
N LEU A 70 18.85 -5.72 -7.91
CA LEU A 70 18.10 -6.90 -7.48
C LEU A 70 18.49 -7.34 -6.07
N HIS A 71 19.77 -7.36 -5.75
CA HIS A 71 20.27 -7.67 -4.40
C HIS A 71 19.78 -6.63 -3.37
N LEU A 72 19.80 -5.35 -3.71
CA LEU A 72 19.27 -4.27 -2.86
C LEU A 72 17.78 -4.49 -2.57
N VAL A 73 16.97 -4.74 -3.61
CA VAL A 73 15.53 -5.00 -3.48
C VAL A 73 15.28 -6.22 -2.60
N GLN A 74 16.01 -7.30 -2.79
CA GLN A 74 15.88 -8.55 -2.01
C GLN A 74 16.24 -8.32 -0.54
N ARG A 75 17.36 -7.67 -0.27
CA ARG A 75 17.80 -7.35 1.09
C ARG A 75 16.79 -6.52 1.86
N LEU A 76 16.30 -5.45 1.24
CA LEU A 76 15.36 -4.54 1.87
C LEU A 76 13.95 -5.15 2.01
N SER A 77 13.49 -5.93 1.02
CA SER A 77 12.20 -6.62 1.16
C SER A 77 12.22 -7.67 2.27
N ARG A 78 13.31 -8.38 2.46
CA ARG A 78 13.48 -9.32 3.60
C ARG A 78 13.51 -8.59 4.94
N LYS A 79 14.25 -7.47 5.03
CA LYS A 79 14.40 -6.70 6.26
C LYS A 79 13.08 -6.09 6.74
N TYR A 80 12.27 -5.55 5.83
CA TYR A 80 11.02 -4.85 6.14
C TYR A 80 9.76 -5.69 5.92
N GLY A 81 9.90 -6.94 5.50
CA GLY A 81 8.82 -7.91 5.38
C GLY A 81 7.67 -7.43 4.50
N SER A 82 6.45 -7.38 5.06
CA SER A 82 5.24 -6.97 4.34
C SER A 82 5.14 -5.46 4.07
N ASP A 83 5.97 -4.62 4.71
CA ASP A 83 5.97 -3.17 4.49
C ASP A 83 6.85 -2.76 3.32
N LEU A 84 6.41 -3.13 2.11
CA LEU A 84 7.14 -2.84 0.87
C LEU A 84 7.28 -1.35 0.58
N LEU A 85 6.42 -0.50 1.15
CA LEU A 85 6.52 0.94 0.95
C LEU A 85 7.69 1.53 1.74
N LEU A 86 7.85 1.10 2.99
CA LEU A 86 9.00 1.47 3.81
C LEU A 86 10.31 0.92 3.22
N ALA A 87 10.30 -0.34 2.73
CA ALA A 87 11.44 -0.92 2.02
C ALA A 87 11.85 -0.08 0.80
N TYR A 88 10.87 0.38 0.01
CA TYR A 88 11.12 1.23 -1.15
C TYR A 88 11.65 2.62 -0.76
N GLU A 89 11.11 3.23 0.29
CA GLU A 89 11.59 4.51 0.83
C GLU A 89 13.08 4.41 1.21
N LYS A 90 13.46 3.34 1.90
CA LYS A 90 14.86 3.07 2.24
C LYS A 90 15.73 2.78 1.00
N ALA A 91 15.20 2.09 0.00
CA ALA A 91 15.89 1.86 -1.26
C ALA A 91 16.19 3.17 -1.99
N ARG A 92 15.24 4.11 -2.02
CA ARG A 92 15.48 5.46 -2.58
C ARG A 92 16.61 6.19 -1.86
N GLY A 93 16.64 6.13 -0.54
CA GLY A 93 17.70 6.71 0.28
C GLY A 93 19.10 6.12 0.03
N THR A 94 19.18 4.92 -0.58
CA THR A 94 20.44 4.27 -0.99
C THR A 94 20.72 4.38 -2.49
N GLY A 95 20.01 5.25 -3.23
CA GLY A 95 20.25 5.50 -4.65
C GLY A 95 19.39 4.69 -5.64
N TYR A 96 18.36 3.97 -5.18
CA TYR A 96 17.44 3.26 -6.09
C TYR A 96 16.54 4.27 -6.85
N THR A 97 16.68 4.32 -8.18
CA THR A 97 16.06 5.34 -9.02
C THR A 97 14.74 4.91 -9.66
N ARG A 98 14.44 3.60 -9.65
CA ARG A 98 13.25 3.07 -10.33
C ARG A 98 11.97 3.30 -9.54
N SER A 99 10.82 3.28 -10.22
CA SER A 99 9.51 3.52 -9.61
C SER A 99 9.13 2.46 -8.57
N TYR A 100 8.25 2.82 -7.63
CA TYR A 100 7.66 1.89 -6.67
C TYR A 100 6.97 0.69 -7.33
N GLY A 101 6.32 0.92 -8.48
CA GLY A 101 5.69 -0.16 -9.25
C GLY A 101 6.71 -1.19 -9.76
N CYS A 102 7.92 -0.75 -10.14
CA CYS A 102 9.02 -1.63 -10.52
C CYS A 102 9.52 -2.43 -9.31
N PHE A 103 9.83 -1.75 -8.20
CA PHE A 103 10.24 -2.37 -6.94
C PHE A 103 9.26 -3.47 -6.50
N LYS A 104 7.98 -3.15 -6.40
CA LYS A 104 6.93 -4.10 -6.00
C LYS A 104 6.80 -5.30 -6.93
N ARG A 105 6.88 -5.11 -8.26
CA ARG A 105 6.84 -6.22 -9.22
C ARG A 105 8.05 -7.15 -9.08
N THR A 106 9.22 -6.59 -8.79
CA THR A 106 10.44 -7.36 -8.57
C THR A 106 10.31 -8.23 -7.33
N VAL A 107 9.86 -7.68 -6.20
CA VAL A 107 9.62 -8.46 -4.98
C VAL A 107 8.60 -9.58 -5.23
N LEU A 108 7.45 -9.28 -5.83
CA LEU A 108 6.43 -10.29 -6.12
C LEU A 108 6.94 -11.41 -7.03
N ARG A 109 7.84 -11.10 -7.98
CA ARG A 109 8.47 -12.09 -8.84
C ARG A 109 9.44 -12.97 -8.05
N MET A 110 10.26 -12.40 -7.17
CA MET A 110 11.19 -13.14 -6.31
C MET A 110 10.47 -14.07 -5.34
N GLU A 111 9.29 -13.67 -4.86
CA GLU A 111 8.45 -14.46 -3.96
C GLU A 111 7.55 -15.48 -4.69
N GLY A 112 7.60 -15.56 -6.01
CA GLY A 112 6.71 -16.43 -6.80
C GLY A 112 5.23 -16.03 -6.75
N ARG A 113 4.91 -14.82 -6.30
CA ARG A 113 3.55 -14.34 -6.12
C ARG A 113 2.98 -13.73 -7.39
N THR A 114 1.78 -14.16 -7.79
CA THR A 114 1.02 -13.54 -8.88
C THR A 114 0.09 -12.45 -8.35
N LYS A 115 -0.16 -11.41 -9.15
CA LYS A 115 -1.16 -10.38 -8.80
C LYS A 115 -2.55 -11.02 -8.75
N LYS A 116 -3.23 -10.94 -7.60
CA LYS A 116 -4.65 -11.29 -7.51
C LYS A 116 -5.47 -10.29 -8.37
N ARG A 117 -6.42 -10.80 -9.18
CA ARG A 117 -7.38 -9.98 -9.92
C ARG A 117 -8.16 -9.08 -8.94
N LYS A 118 -8.27 -7.78 -9.24
CA LYS A 118 -9.10 -6.86 -8.45
C LYS A 118 -10.55 -7.28 -8.54
N LYS A 119 -11.18 -7.55 -7.40
CA LYS A 119 -12.64 -7.69 -7.28
C LYS A 119 -13.28 -6.30 -7.32
N HIS A 120 -14.50 -6.25 -7.77
CA HIS A 120 -15.46 -5.15 -7.91
C HIS A 120 -15.08 -3.79 -7.28
N ARG A 121 -15.24 -2.70 -8.05
CA ARG A 121 -15.08 -1.32 -7.56
C ARG A 121 -16.29 -0.96 -6.68
N SER A 122 -16.03 -0.53 -5.45
CA SER A 122 -17.02 0.17 -4.61
C SER A 122 -17.41 1.51 -5.25
N LYS A 123 -18.58 2.06 -4.83
CA LYS A 123 -19.02 3.40 -5.23
C LYS A 123 -17.88 4.42 -5.05
N PRO A 124 -17.78 5.43 -5.93
CA PRO A 124 -16.75 6.45 -5.81
C PRO A 124 -16.88 7.15 -4.45
N TYR A 125 -15.75 7.28 -3.77
CA TYR A 125 -15.60 8.01 -2.52
C TYR A 125 -15.02 9.40 -2.86
N THR A 126 -15.66 10.46 -2.40
CA THR A 126 -15.15 11.83 -2.51
C THR A 126 -14.23 12.10 -1.32
N PRO A 127 -12.92 12.27 -1.53
CA PRO A 127 -12.01 12.65 -0.46
C PRO A 127 -12.28 14.09 0.00
N ALA A 128 -11.77 14.44 1.19
CA ALA A 128 -11.75 15.83 1.65
C ALA A 128 -10.84 16.68 0.72
N ASP A 129 -11.26 17.90 0.43
CA ASP A 129 -10.60 18.78 -0.54
C ASP A 129 -9.38 19.49 0.07
N TYR A 130 -9.40 19.78 1.36
CA TYR A 130 -8.34 20.48 2.08
C TYR A 130 -8.09 19.87 3.47
N PRO A 131 -6.88 20.05 4.04
CA PRO A 131 -6.57 19.60 5.39
C PRO A 131 -7.48 20.21 6.45
N GLY A 132 -7.98 19.38 7.38
CA GLY A 132 -8.88 19.81 8.44
C GLY A 132 -10.37 19.87 8.06
N GLN A 133 -10.71 19.74 6.77
CA GLN A 133 -12.13 19.65 6.37
C GLN A 133 -12.85 18.51 7.08
N LYS A 134 -12.16 17.36 7.24
CA LYS A 134 -12.68 16.20 7.97
C LYS A 134 -11.56 15.39 8.61
N VAL A 135 -11.64 15.23 9.93
CA VAL A 135 -10.73 14.43 10.73
C VAL A 135 -11.48 13.24 11.33
N GLN A 136 -10.97 12.03 11.12
CA GLN A 136 -11.49 10.81 11.74
C GLN A 136 -10.74 10.53 13.05
N ILE A 137 -11.49 10.23 14.12
CA ILE A 137 -10.94 9.85 15.43
C ILE A 137 -11.42 8.44 15.77
N ASP A 138 -10.53 7.67 16.40
CA ASP A 138 -10.79 6.32 16.89
C ASP A 138 -9.84 5.99 18.05
N VAL A 139 -10.19 4.99 18.85
CA VAL A 139 -9.38 4.54 19.98
C VAL A 139 -8.80 3.16 19.68
N LYS A 140 -7.48 3.05 19.80
CA LYS A 140 -6.76 1.77 19.67
C LYS A 140 -6.38 1.26 21.07
N PHE A 141 -6.81 0.06 21.39
CA PHE A 141 -6.31 -0.70 22.54
C PHE A 141 -4.88 -1.15 22.25
N VAL A 142 -3.95 -0.75 23.09
CA VAL A 142 -2.55 -1.20 22.99
C VAL A 142 -2.50 -2.69 23.30
N PRO A 143 -1.86 -3.52 22.44
CA PRO A 143 -1.76 -4.95 22.75
C PRO A 143 -1.03 -5.17 24.08
N LEU A 144 -1.61 -5.97 24.98
CA LEU A 144 -1.05 -6.23 26.34
C LEU A 144 0.40 -6.74 26.30
N ARG A 145 0.78 -7.48 25.26
CA ARG A 145 2.17 -7.91 25.05
C ARG A 145 3.19 -6.76 24.98
N CYS A 146 2.72 -5.54 24.68
CA CYS A 146 3.56 -4.35 24.62
C CYS A 146 3.74 -3.71 25.99
N CYS A 147 2.86 -4.00 26.97
CA CYS A 147 2.82 -3.37 28.29
C CYS A 147 3.60 -4.24 29.29
N ALA A 148 4.81 -3.83 29.65
CA ALA A 148 5.66 -4.59 30.56
C ALA A 148 5.15 -4.57 32.02
N ASP A 149 4.39 -3.53 32.38
CA ASP A 149 3.73 -3.37 33.67
C ASP A 149 2.39 -4.12 33.78
N GLY A 150 1.91 -4.74 32.70
CA GLY A 150 0.65 -5.48 32.64
C GLY A 150 -0.62 -4.61 32.59
N TRP A 151 -0.51 -3.28 32.61
CA TRP A 151 -1.65 -2.37 32.58
C TRP A 151 -2.10 -2.08 31.15
N GLN A 152 -3.42 -2.15 30.92
CA GLN A 152 -4.01 -1.79 29.62
C GLN A 152 -3.81 -0.30 29.34
N ARG A 153 -3.38 0.03 28.11
CA ARG A 153 -3.24 1.40 27.62
C ARG A 153 -4.11 1.61 26.38
N TYR A 154 -4.49 2.86 26.18
CA TYR A 154 -5.37 3.29 25.09
C TYR A 154 -4.68 4.40 24.31
N VAL A 155 -4.73 4.33 22.99
CA VAL A 155 -4.20 5.39 22.13
C VAL A 155 -5.34 5.95 21.32
N PHE A 156 -5.66 7.21 21.57
CA PHE A 156 -6.54 7.99 20.71
C PHE A 156 -5.78 8.41 19.47
N VAL A 157 -6.40 8.23 18.31
CA VAL A 157 -5.79 8.50 17.01
C VAL A 157 -6.71 9.37 16.19
N ALA A 158 -6.26 10.57 15.84
CA ALA A 158 -6.92 11.45 14.89
C ALA A 158 -6.20 11.40 13.55
N LYS A 159 -6.95 11.26 12.46
CA LYS A 159 -6.41 11.21 11.10
C LYS A 159 -7.16 12.15 10.18
N ASP A 160 -6.43 13.11 9.59
CA ASP A 160 -6.98 13.97 8.56
C ASP A 160 -7.28 13.21 7.26
N GLU A 161 -8.44 13.45 6.67
CA GLU A 161 -8.88 12.78 5.45
C GLU A 161 -8.15 13.25 4.19
N CYS A 162 -7.72 14.49 4.12
CA CYS A 162 -7.01 15.05 2.98
C CYS A 162 -5.52 14.71 3.03
N SER A 163 -4.78 15.30 3.96
CA SER A 163 -3.33 15.18 4.08
C SER A 163 -2.84 13.83 4.60
N ARG A 164 -3.71 13.06 5.24
CA ARG A 164 -3.36 11.84 6.01
C ARG A 164 -2.51 12.12 7.26
N TRP A 165 -2.31 13.36 7.62
CA TRP A 165 -1.65 13.72 8.87
C TRP A 165 -2.35 13.03 10.04
N THR A 166 -1.55 12.56 10.99
CA THR A 166 -2.06 11.74 12.08
C THR A 166 -1.53 12.26 13.39
N PHE A 167 -2.42 12.49 14.36
CA PHE A 167 -2.10 12.80 15.74
C PHE A 167 -2.48 11.64 16.64
N ARG A 168 -1.65 11.34 17.64
CA ARG A 168 -1.85 10.25 18.58
C ARG A 168 -1.49 10.71 19.99
N GLU A 169 -2.26 10.24 20.96
CA GLU A 169 -1.97 10.44 22.39
C GLU A 169 -2.32 9.18 23.17
N MET A 170 -1.54 8.83 24.21
CA MET A 170 -1.73 7.62 25.00
C MET A 170 -2.29 7.95 26.38
N TYR A 171 -3.24 7.12 26.82
CA TYR A 171 -3.96 7.25 28.10
C TYR A 171 -4.03 5.90 28.83
N ASP A 172 -4.22 5.97 30.15
CA ASP A 172 -4.49 4.80 31.00
C ASP A 172 -5.94 4.35 30.92
N GLU A 173 -6.84 5.22 30.46
CA GLU A 173 -8.27 4.96 30.31
C GLU A 173 -8.83 5.54 29.01
N HIS A 174 -9.99 5.07 28.60
CA HIS A 174 -10.73 5.58 27.43
C HIS A 174 -12.08 6.18 27.85
N SER A 175 -12.00 7.14 28.75
CA SER A 175 -13.16 7.90 29.27
C SER A 175 -13.50 9.09 28.38
N SER A 176 -14.69 9.68 28.63
CA SER A 176 -15.10 10.93 27.98
C SER A 176 -14.18 12.11 28.36
N ASP A 177 -13.57 12.06 29.56
CA ASP A 177 -12.58 13.05 29.99
C ASP A 177 -11.27 12.93 29.19
N SER A 178 -10.78 11.71 29.02
CA SER A 178 -9.62 11.43 28.14
C SER A 178 -9.89 11.86 26.70
N ALA A 179 -11.11 11.66 26.18
CA ALA A 179 -11.50 12.09 24.86
C ALA A 179 -11.51 13.62 24.71
N ARG A 180 -11.97 14.35 25.74
CA ARG A 180 -11.92 15.82 25.79
C ARG A 180 -10.47 16.32 25.81
N ASP A 181 -9.64 15.82 26.70
CA ASP A 181 -8.22 16.20 26.79
C ASP A 181 -7.47 15.90 25.47
N PHE A 182 -7.79 14.75 24.83
CA PHE A 182 -7.26 14.44 23.51
C PHE A 182 -7.68 15.48 22.45
N LEU A 183 -8.96 15.90 22.44
CA LEU A 183 -9.46 16.90 21.51
C LEU A 183 -8.74 18.24 21.71
N GLU A 184 -8.59 18.70 22.92
CA GLU A 184 -7.87 19.94 23.24
C GLU A 184 -6.40 19.90 22.78
N LYS A 185 -5.73 18.76 22.99
CA LYS A 185 -4.36 18.53 22.50
C LYS A 185 -4.31 18.48 20.98
N LEU A 186 -5.29 17.83 20.33
CA LEU A 186 -5.39 17.73 18.88
C LEU A 186 -5.50 19.14 18.26
N ILE A 187 -6.38 19.99 18.75
CA ILE A 187 -6.58 21.36 18.24
C ILE A 187 -5.30 22.20 18.38
N ARG A 188 -4.61 22.08 19.52
CA ARG A 188 -3.33 22.79 19.73
C ARG A 188 -2.19 22.32 18.86
N ARG A 189 -2.22 21.05 18.40
CA ARG A 189 -1.14 20.42 17.66
C ARG A 189 -1.39 20.34 16.15
N ALA A 190 -2.65 20.43 15.73
CA ALA A 190 -3.00 20.39 14.31
C ALA A 190 -2.43 21.63 13.59
N PRO A 191 -1.70 21.47 12.48
CA PRO A 191 -1.15 22.57 11.70
C PRO A 191 -2.21 23.23 10.77
N PHE A 192 -3.48 22.94 10.98
CA PHE A 192 -4.61 23.45 10.21
C PHE A 192 -5.86 23.55 11.09
N PRO A 193 -6.82 24.43 10.78
CA PRO A 193 -8.10 24.48 11.46
C PRO A 193 -8.92 23.23 11.15
N ILE A 194 -9.59 22.67 12.18
CA ILE A 194 -10.44 21.49 12.03
C ILE A 194 -11.90 21.92 11.95
N ARG A 195 -12.55 21.58 10.83
CA ARG A 195 -13.96 21.92 10.59
C ARG A 195 -14.93 20.84 11.07
N LEU A 196 -14.59 19.57 10.80
CA LEU A 196 -15.48 18.44 11.09
C LEU A 196 -14.67 17.30 11.72
N ILE A 197 -15.18 16.80 12.84
CA ILE A 197 -14.68 15.58 13.47
C ILE A 197 -15.69 14.45 13.28
N GLN A 198 -15.19 13.29 12.85
CA GLN A 198 -15.96 12.06 12.75
C GLN A 198 -15.39 11.00 13.68
N THR A 199 -16.30 10.38 14.49
CA THR A 199 -15.94 9.24 15.34
C THR A 199 -16.87 8.04 15.05
N ASP A 200 -16.55 6.90 15.62
CA ASP A 200 -17.51 5.83 15.80
C ASP A 200 -18.54 6.19 16.92
N ASN A 201 -19.30 5.20 17.38
CA ASN A 201 -20.29 5.37 18.44
C ASN A 201 -19.76 4.89 19.80
N GLY A 202 -18.47 4.95 20.05
CA GLY A 202 -17.87 4.61 21.35
C GLY A 202 -18.42 5.47 22.49
N ALA A 203 -18.55 4.90 23.69
CA ALA A 203 -19.09 5.59 24.85
C ALA A 203 -18.23 6.78 25.32
N GLU A 204 -16.94 6.77 25.02
CA GLU A 204 -16.01 7.87 25.24
C GLU A 204 -16.36 9.11 24.42
N PHE A 205 -16.97 8.94 23.24
CA PHE A 205 -17.35 10.02 22.33
C PHE A 205 -18.80 10.43 22.45
N THR A 206 -19.73 9.48 22.69
CA THR A 206 -21.17 9.75 22.64
C THR A 206 -22.00 8.82 23.52
N ASN A 207 -23.05 9.37 24.13
CA ASN A 207 -24.03 8.61 24.91
C ASN A 207 -25.20 8.07 24.06
N ALA A 208 -25.17 8.26 22.74
CA ALA A 208 -26.32 7.98 21.87
C ALA A 208 -26.77 6.53 21.82
N LEU A 209 -25.90 5.56 22.14
CA LEU A 209 -26.22 4.13 22.18
C LEU A 209 -26.43 3.60 23.61
N LEU A 210 -26.31 4.43 24.64
CA LEU A 210 -26.54 3.96 26.00
C LEU A 210 -28.02 3.60 26.20
N VAL A 211 -28.25 2.47 26.83
CA VAL A 211 -29.62 1.92 27.11
C VAL A 211 -30.46 2.92 27.93
N THR A 212 -29.83 3.66 28.81
CA THR A 212 -30.44 4.66 29.68
C THR A 212 -30.88 5.95 28.96
N LYS A 213 -30.68 6.06 27.62
CA LYS A 213 -31.03 7.25 26.81
C LYS A 213 -30.70 8.59 27.53
N SER A 214 -29.49 8.68 28.09
CA SER A 214 -29.05 9.92 28.72
C SER A 214 -29.16 11.08 27.72
N LYS A 215 -29.94 12.09 28.05
CA LYS A 215 -30.07 13.31 27.25
C LYS A 215 -28.83 14.20 27.38
N HIS A 216 -27.93 13.88 28.30
CA HIS A 216 -26.72 14.66 28.54
C HIS A 216 -25.67 14.35 27.49
N LYS A 217 -25.07 15.39 26.95
CA LYS A 217 -23.90 15.27 26.06
C LYS A 217 -22.69 14.81 26.85
N THR A 218 -21.82 14.06 26.21
CA THR A 218 -20.50 13.72 26.77
C THR A 218 -19.63 14.99 26.90
N LEU A 219 -18.58 14.93 27.71
CA LEU A 219 -17.61 16.04 27.80
C LEU A 219 -16.96 16.31 26.43
N PHE A 220 -16.74 15.28 25.65
CA PHE A 220 -16.24 15.40 24.27
C PHE A 220 -17.22 16.16 23.36
N GLU A 221 -18.52 15.81 23.38
CA GLU A 221 -19.55 16.49 22.59
C GLU A 221 -19.75 17.95 23.04
N GLN A 222 -19.60 18.25 24.34
CA GLN A 222 -19.63 19.61 24.86
C GLN A 222 -18.45 20.43 24.36
N ALA A 223 -17.25 19.92 24.49
CA ALA A 223 -16.01 20.57 24.02
C ALA A 223 -16.07 20.87 22.49
N LEU A 224 -16.59 19.95 21.68
CA LEU A 224 -16.78 20.20 20.23
C LEU A 224 -17.72 21.37 19.98
N LYS A 225 -18.83 21.47 20.75
CA LYS A 225 -19.76 22.57 20.62
C LYS A 225 -19.13 23.90 21.02
N ASP A 226 -18.37 23.91 22.13
CA ASP A 226 -17.72 25.11 22.65
C ASP A 226 -16.64 25.65 21.71
N MET A 227 -16.02 24.75 20.93
CA MET A 227 -14.99 25.05 19.91
C MET A 227 -15.59 25.32 18.51
N ASP A 228 -16.90 25.28 18.32
CA ASP A 228 -17.62 25.43 17.05
C ASP A 228 -17.18 24.43 15.99
N ILE A 229 -16.87 23.19 16.38
CA ILE A 229 -16.44 22.10 15.51
C ILE A 229 -17.64 21.22 15.19
N LEU A 230 -17.89 20.98 13.90
CA LEU A 230 -18.95 20.08 13.46
C LEU A 230 -18.65 18.64 13.88
N TYR A 231 -19.67 17.91 14.31
CA TYR A 231 -19.56 16.53 14.77
C TYR A 231 -20.39 15.57 13.92
N GLN A 232 -19.76 14.48 13.46
CA GLN A 232 -20.41 13.43 12.70
C GLN A 232 -20.10 12.07 13.31
N ARG A 233 -21.13 11.31 13.62
CA ARG A 233 -20.99 9.88 13.98
C ARG A 233 -21.14 9.01 12.75
N ILE A 234 -20.40 7.91 12.70
CA ILE A 234 -20.63 6.90 11.66
C ILE A 234 -22.00 6.25 11.87
N ARG A 235 -22.61 5.80 10.77
CA ARG A 235 -23.84 4.99 10.86
C ARG A 235 -23.52 3.65 11.51
N ILE A 236 -24.46 3.15 12.34
CA ILE A 236 -24.36 1.84 12.97
C ILE A 236 -24.12 0.78 11.88
N ALA A 237 -23.28 -0.21 12.16
CA ALA A 237 -22.89 -1.29 11.26
C ALA A 237 -22.27 -0.85 9.91
N THR A 238 -21.67 0.35 9.84
CA THR A 238 -20.98 0.85 8.66
C THR A 238 -19.50 1.19 8.94
N PRO A 239 -18.65 0.22 9.27
CA PRO A 239 -17.23 0.45 9.64
C PRO A 239 -16.43 1.12 8.49
N ARG A 240 -16.87 0.99 7.25
CA ARG A 240 -16.21 1.63 6.09
C ARG A 240 -16.08 3.15 6.20
N HIS A 241 -16.94 3.80 6.99
CA HIS A 241 -16.89 5.25 7.16
C HIS A 241 -15.66 5.70 7.95
N ASN A 242 -15.13 4.87 8.89
CA ASN A 242 -13.91 5.15 9.66
C ASN A 242 -12.65 4.48 9.08
N GLY A 243 -12.73 4.03 7.83
CA GLY A 243 -11.72 3.17 7.20
C GLY A 243 -10.33 3.78 7.05
N LYS A 244 -10.15 5.11 7.19
CA LYS A 244 -8.84 5.72 7.10
C LYS A 244 -8.06 5.61 8.42
N VAL A 245 -8.73 5.81 9.55
CA VAL A 245 -8.11 5.61 10.85
C VAL A 245 -7.93 4.12 11.15
N GLU A 246 -8.89 3.25 10.78
CA GLU A 246 -8.73 1.78 10.89
C GLU A 246 -7.52 1.28 10.08
N ARG A 247 -7.32 1.81 8.86
CA ARG A 247 -6.12 1.48 8.09
C ARG A 247 -4.85 1.98 8.77
N GLN A 248 -4.91 3.13 9.46
CA GLN A 248 -3.79 3.63 10.23
C GLN A 248 -3.44 2.67 11.37
N HIS A 249 -4.43 2.14 12.09
CA HIS A 249 -4.19 1.14 13.13
C HIS A 249 -3.44 -0.11 12.62
N ARG A 250 -3.74 -0.57 11.39
CA ARG A 250 -2.99 -1.68 10.77
C ARG A 250 -1.54 -1.33 10.47
N ILE A 251 -1.28 -0.09 10.06
CA ILE A 251 0.08 0.40 9.82
C ILE A 251 0.82 0.51 11.15
N ASP A 252 0.16 1.05 12.17
CA ASP A 252 0.72 1.20 13.51
C ASP A 252 1.00 -0.16 14.16
N GLU A 253 0.15 -1.17 13.94
CA GLU A 253 0.40 -2.55 14.39
C GLU A 253 1.71 -3.09 13.81
N LEU A 254 1.93 -2.89 12.52
CA LEU A 254 3.12 -3.37 11.83
C LEU A 254 4.39 -2.58 12.19
N ARG A 255 4.30 -1.25 12.27
CA ARG A 255 5.47 -0.37 12.37
C ARG A 255 5.85 0.01 13.79
N PHE A 256 4.88 -0.02 14.71
CA PHE A 256 5.04 0.45 16.08
C PHE A 256 4.79 -0.66 17.09
N TYR A 257 3.58 -1.21 17.13
CA TYR A 257 3.21 -2.20 18.14
C TYR A 257 3.92 -3.55 18.00
N SER A 258 4.43 -3.90 16.81
CA SER A 258 5.19 -5.14 16.59
C SER A 258 6.50 -5.22 17.40
N THR A 259 7.09 -4.07 17.70
CA THR A 259 8.39 -3.96 18.42
C THR A 259 8.29 -3.15 19.70
N LEU A 260 7.11 -2.61 20.01
CA LEU A 260 6.89 -1.77 21.17
C LEU A 260 7.02 -2.58 22.46
N ARG A 261 7.77 -2.03 23.41
CA ARG A 261 7.74 -2.41 24.81
C ARG A 261 7.76 -1.15 25.65
N LEU A 262 6.71 -0.93 26.44
CA LEU A 262 6.56 0.22 27.32
C LEU A 262 6.50 -0.22 28.78
N TYR A 263 7.12 0.55 29.64
CA TYR A 263 7.25 0.25 31.06
C TYR A 263 6.26 1.05 31.92
N ASN A 264 5.82 2.20 31.44
CA ASN A 264 4.80 3.05 32.06
C ASN A 264 4.21 4.01 31.03
N LEU A 265 3.21 4.81 31.44
CA LEU A 265 2.54 5.76 30.55
C LEU A 265 3.49 6.82 29.98
N ALA A 266 4.42 7.33 30.80
CA ALA A 266 5.35 8.39 30.39
C ALA A 266 6.31 7.87 29.30
N ASP A 267 6.85 6.66 29.46
CA ASP A 267 7.68 5.99 28.47
C ASP A 267 6.89 5.73 27.18
N GLY A 268 5.65 5.22 27.32
CA GLY A 268 4.75 5.01 26.17
C GLY A 268 4.48 6.28 25.38
N ARG A 269 4.20 7.39 26.06
CA ARG A 269 4.01 8.71 25.41
C ARG A 269 5.28 9.19 24.70
N ALA A 270 6.45 9.01 25.29
CA ALA A 270 7.72 9.40 24.69
C ALA A 270 8.03 8.58 23.43
N GLN A 271 7.80 7.26 23.44
CA GLN A 271 7.97 6.39 22.29
C GLN A 271 6.95 6.72 21.18
N LEU A 272 5.68 6.96 21.56
CA LEU A 272 4.61 7.33 20.63
C LEU A 272 4.90 8.68 19.93
N ALA A 273 5.41 9.66 20.66
CA ALA A 273 5.78 10.97 20.11
C ALA A 273 6.90 10.87 19.07
N ARG A 274 7.91 10.01 19.29
CA ARG A 274 8.96 9.72 18.30
C ARG A 274 8.39 9.04 17.07
N TYR A 275 7.54 8.03 17.26
CA TYR A 275 6.88 7.32 16.18
C TYR A 275 5.98 8.25 15.35
N GLN A 276 5.21 9.13 15.99
CA GLN A 276 4.32 10.08 15.32
C GLN A 276 5.08 11.01 14.36
N ARG A 277 6.22 11.57 14.80
CA ARG A 277 7.07 12.40 13.94
C ARG A 277 7.54 11.62 12.71
N ALA A 278 8.05 10.40 12.90
CA ALA A 278 8.46 9.53 11.80
C ALA A 278 7.29 9.17 10.87
N SER A 279 6.13 8.82 11.45
CA SER A 279 4.93 8.40 10.71
C SER A 279 4.41 9.47 9.75
N ASN A 280 4.43 10.75 10.15
CA ASN A 280 3.97 11.86 9.33
C ASN A 280 4.97 12.26 8.23
N ASN A 281 6.21 11.76 8.29
CA ASN A 281 7.23 11.92 7.26
C ASN A 281 7.35 10.72 6.31
N HIS A 282 6.63 9.62 6.56
CA HIS A 282 6.64 8.47 5.66
C HIS A 282 5.77 8.70 4.42
N ILE A 283 6.30 8.31 3.27
CA ILE A 283 5.57 8.39 2.00
C ILE A 283 4.35 7.46 1.98
N MET A 284 3.28 7.90 1.33
CA MET A 284 2.05 7.14 1.15
C MET A 284 1.66 7.02 -0.32
N THR A 285 1.26 5.82 -0.75
CA THR A 285 0.81 5.59 -2.14
C THR A 285 -0.45 6.36 -2.50
N CYS A 286 -1.34 6.62 -1.52
CA CYS A 286 -2.55 7.41 -1.74
C CYS A 286 -2.29 8.92 -1.88
N LEU A 287 -1.11 9.39 -1.51
CA LEU A 287 -0.63 10.77 -1.67
C LEU A 287 0.38 10.89 -2.84
N GLY A 288 0.40 9.94 -3.77
CA GLY A 288 1.34 9.97 -4.88
C GLY A 288 2.80 9.76 -4.48
N LEU A 289 3.07 8.99 -3.44
CA LEU A 289 4.40 8.78 -2.83
C LEU A 289 4.97 10.02 -2.13
N ARG A 290 4.10 10.88 -1.64
CA ARG A 290 4.45 12.01 -0.76
C ARG A 290 4.12 11.65 0.69
N SER A 291 4.76 12.32 1.63
CA SER A 291 4.41 12.20 3.06
C SER A 291 3.24 13.12 3.42
N PRO A 292 2.54 12.88 4.55
CA PRO A 292 1.58 13.82 5.10
C PRO A 292 2.14 15.23 5.29
N ASN A 293 3.38 15.34 5.77
CA ASN A 293 4.01 16.64 5.99
C ASN A 293 4.33 17.37 4.67
N ASP A 294 4.70 16.66 3.59
CA ASP A 294 4.89 17.27 2.27
C ASP A 294 3.58 17.89 1.75
N VAL A 295 2.45 17.17 1.92
CA VAL A 295 1.13 17.67 1.51
C VAL A 295 0.72 18.89 2.32
N LEU A 296 1.02 18.89 3.63
CA LEU A 296 0.74 20.04 4.49
C LEU A 296 1.63 21.24 4.16
N SER A 297 2.89 21.03 3.84
CA SER A 297 3.80 22.09 3.43
C SER A 297 3.27 22.83 2.21
N ASP A 298 2.83 22.10 1.18
CA ASP A 298 2.22 22.73 -0.01
C ASP A 298 0.96 23.52 0.33
N TYR A 299 0.11 22.99 1.23
CA TYR A 299 -1.10 23.66 1.65
C TYR A 299 -0.81 24.97 2.42
N LEU A 300 0.17 24.94 3.33
CA LEU A 300 0.56 26.11 4.12
C LEU A 300 1.27 27.18 3.29
N HIS A 301 1.89 26.84 2.17
CA HIS A 301 2.48 27.79 1.24
C HIS A 301 1.45 28.51 0.34
N LEU A 302 0.18 28.10 0.37
CA LEU A 302 -0.90 28.74 -0.38
C LEU A 302 -1.58 29.88 0.40
N PHE A 303 -1.24 30.06 1.67
CA PHE A 303 -1.74 31.06 2.61
C PHE A 303 -0.59 31.82 3.27
#